data_97f02818cbdf9c057663ece3a4423deb
#
_entry.id   97f02818cbdf9c057663ece3a4423deb
#
_cell.length_a   1.000
_cell.length_b   1.000
_cell.length_c   1.000
_cell.angle_alpha   90.00
_cell.angle_beta   90.00
_cell.angle_gamma   90.00
#
_symmetry.space_group_name_H-M   'P 1'
#
loop_
_entity.id
_entity.type
_entity.pdbx_description
1 polymer ?
#
loop_
_entity_poly.entity_id
_entity_poly.type
_entity_poly.pdbx_seq_one_letter_code
_entity_poly.pdbx_strand_id
1 'polypeptide(L)'
;PDNRSMQELHQEYQGARHRRELLKNIVYNRMKAVLKYAIVVAAGLLLAGCGYKVNYSLSGASIPPDAKTFSVAYFPNNAPMVAPILSSTLTDALRDKFTRQTRLTQVDEGGDFAFEGEITGYTSTTASVSGSSETALLNRLTITVNVRFTNAVDESMSWKKTFSAFEDFDSSKLLNEIEGELIPQIVDKLVTDIFQASAANW
;
A
#
# COMPACT_ATOMS: atom_id res chain seq x y z
N PRO A 1 20.60 90.47 -14.57
CA PRO A 1 20.68 89.01 -14.49
C PRO A 1 20.65 88.49 -15.92
N ASP A 2 21.78 87.91 -16.26
CA ASP A 2 22.20 87.56 -17.62
C ASP A 2 21.33 86.39 -18.13
N ASN A 3 20.62 86.64 -19.22
CA ASN A 3 19.72 85.68 -19.88
C ASN A 3 20.47 84.44 -20.42
N ARG A 4 21.79 84.50 -20.54
CA ARG A 4 22.66 83.39 -20.91
C ARG A 4 22.80 82.32 -19.83
N SER A 5 22.92 82.76 -18.58
CA SER A 5 23.11 81.82 -17.47
C SER A 5 21.85 80.98 -17.19
N MET A 6 20.68 81.52 -17.45
CA MET A 6 19.41 80.81 -17.32
C MET A 6 19.20 79.78 -18.43
N GLN A 7 19.68 80.02 -19.65
CA GLN A 7 19.59 79.09 -20.75
C GLN A 7 20.56 77.90 -20.59
N GLU A 8 21.75 78.16 -20.08
CA GLU A 8 22.74 77.10 -19.82
C GLU A 8 22.25 76.18 -18.70
N LEU A 9 21.72 76.71 -17.61
CA LEU A 9 21.12 75.89 -16.54
C LEU A 9 19.93 75.08 -17.03
N HIS A 10 19.11 75.60 -17.94
CA HIS A 10 17.97 74.87 -18.48
C HIS A 10 18.41 73.71 -19.38
N GLN A 11 19.46 73.90 -20.19
CA GLN A 11 20.05 72.88 -21.04
C GLN A 11 20.69 71.74 -20.18
N GLU A 12 21.39 72.12 -19.12
CA GLU A 12 22.02 71.13 -18.22
C GLU A 12 20.96 70.31 -17.50
N TYR A 13 19.87 70.94 -17.04
CA TYR A 13 18.75 70.25 -16.40
C TYR A 13 18.03 69.31 -17.35
N GLN A 14 17.82 69.65 -18.61
CA GLN A 14 17.22 68.83 -19.66
C GLN A 14 18.14 67.64 -19.98
N GLY A 15 19.43 67.87 -20.08
CA GLY A 15 20.44 66.79 -20.29
C GLY A 15 20.50 65.78 -19.14
N ALA A 16 20.40 66.29 -17.90
CA ALA A 16 20.36 65.40 -16.72
C ALA A 16 19.06 64.57 -16.65
N ARG A 17 17.93 65.15 -17.04
CA ARG A 17 16.64 64.44 -17.12
C ARG A 17 16.68 63.35 -18.20
N HIS A 18 17.20 63.66 -19.38
CA HIS A 18 17.34 62.69 -20.48
C HIS A 18 18.25 61.52 -20.09
N ARG A 19 19.40 61.77 -19.46
CA ARG A 19 20.28 60.69 -18.93
C ARG A 19 19.59 59.83 -17.91
N ARG A 20 18.77 60.36 -17.00
CA ARG A 20 18.03 59.54 -16.03
C ARG A 20 17.00 58.62 -16.69
N GLU A 21 16.32 59.11 -17.72
CA GLU A 21 15.36 58.27 -18.45
C GLU A 21 16.07 57.17 -19.28
N LEU A 22 17.20 57.47 -19.88
CA LEU A 22 18.02 56.47 -20.56
C LEU A 22 18.52 55.38 -19.60
N LEU A 23 19.02 55.78 -18.42
CA LEU A 23 19.47 54.84 -17.40
C LEU A 23 18.33 53.96 -16.90
N LYS A 24 17.14 54.52 -16.65
CA LYS A 24 15.94 53.75 -16.28
C LYS A 24 15.57 52.72 -17.33
N ASN A 25 15.61 53.10 -18.61
CA ASN A 25 15.27 52.18 -19.68
C ASN A 25 16.32 51.07 -19.86
N ILE A 26 17.60 51.37 -19.66
CA ILE A 26 18.67 50.36 -19.69
C ILE A 26 18.53 49.37 -18.54
N VAL A 27 18.30 49.89 -17.33
CA VAL A 27 18.08 49.03 -16.12
C VAL A 27 16.83 48.17 -16.28
N TYR A 28 15.72 48.75 -16.75
CA TYR A 28 14.49 48.05 -17.01
C TYR A 28 14.62 46.92 -18.02
N ASN A 29 15.33 47.18 -19.15
CA ASN A 29 15.56 46.16 -20.17
C ASN A 29 16.49 45.04 -19.69
N ARG A 30 17.52 45.36 -18.92
CA ARG A 30 18.40 44.36 -18.30
C ARG A 30 17.64 43.53 -17.30
N MET A 31 16.78 44.13 -16.45
CA MET A 31 15.96 43.44 -15.48
C MET A 31 14.95 42.49 -16.16
N LYS A 32 14.32 42.92 -17.27
CA LYS A 32 13.48 42.05 -18.10
C LYS A 32 14.23 40.86 -18.69
N ALA A 33 15.46 41.08 -19.15
CA ALA A 33 16.29 40.00 -19.70
C ALA A 33 16.65 38.98 -18.60
N VAL A 34 17.10 39.42 -17.44
CA VAL A 34 17.40 38.55 -16.29
C VAL A 34 16.19 37.75 -15.87
N LEU A 35 15.01 38.38 -15.78
CA LEU A 35 13.75 37.72 -15.43
C LEU A 35 13.38 36.64 -16.47
N LYS A 36 13.54 36.89 -17.75
CA LYS A 36 13.30 35.87 -18.79
C LYS A 36 14.24 34.67 -18.65
N TYR A 37 15.54 34.90 -18.42
CA TYR A 37 16.49 33.81 -18.19
C TYR A 37 16.20 33.03 -16.90
N ALA A 38 15.80 33.71 -15.82
CA ALA A 38 15.40 33.06 -14.58
C ALA A 38 14.17 32.16 -14.78
N ILE A 39 13.19 32.58 -15.56
CA ILE A 39 11.98 31.78 -15.88
C ILE A 39 12.36 30.54 -16.71
N VAL A 40 13.26 30.69 -17.71
CA VAL A 40 13.71 29.56 -18.54
C VAL A 40 14.49 28.54 -17.70
N VAL A 41 15.37 28.99 -16.81
CA VAL A 41 16.11 28.10 -15.89
C VAL A 41 15.16 27.40 -14.90
N ALA A 42 14.19 28.12 -14.34
CA ALA A 42 13.18 27.52 -13.43
C ALA A 42 12.31 26.48 -14.16
N ALA A 43 11.90 26.74 -15.40
CA ALA A 43 11.16 25.80 -16.24
C ALA A 43 12.01 24.55 -16.59
N GLY A 44 13.30 24.73 -16.85
CA GLY A 44 14.24 23.62 -17.08
C GLY A 44 14.44 22.73 -15.86
N LEU A 45 14.52 23.32 -14.66
CA LEU A 45 14.61 22.57 -13.40
C LEU A 45 13.35 21.78 -13.07
N LEU A 46 12.16 22.30 -13.44
CA LEU A 46 10.89 21.58 -13.26
C LEU A 46 10.75 20.37 -14.20
N LEU A 47 11.36 20.41 -15.38
CA LEU A 47 11.36 19.31 -16.35
C LEU A 47 12.39 18.21 -16.01
N ALA A 48 13.44 18.51 -15.26
CA ALA A 48 14.44 17.53 -14.82
C ALA A 48 13.97 16.65 -13.65
N GLY A 49 12.86 16.99 -13.00
CA GLY A 49 12.30 16.25 -11.85
C GLY A 49 11.44 15.03 -12.19
N CYS A 50 11.17 14.73 -13.47
CA CYS A 50 10.27 13.65 -13.88
C CYS A 50 11.00 12.34 -14.21
N GLY A 51 11.76 11.79 -13.24
CA GLY A 51 12.41 10.48 -13.37
C GLY A 51 11.99 9.47 -12.31
N TYR A 52 11.10 9.82 -11.38
CA TYR A 52 10.58 8.87 -10.39
C TYR A 52 9.49 7.99 -11.00
N LYS A 53 9.86 6.76 -11.37
CA LYS A 53 8.88 5.70 -11.62
C LYS A 53 8.24 5.33 -10.27
N VAL A 54 7.16 5.98 -9.91
CA VAL A 54 6.31 5.54 -8.81
C VAL A 54 5.46 4.40 -9.34
N ASN A 55 5.83 3.17 -9.03
CA ASN A 55 4.98 2.01 -9.27
C ASN A 55 3.85 2.03 -8.22
N TYR A 56 2.74 2.61 -8.56
CA TYR A 56 1.52 2.44 -7.78
C TYR A 56 0.99 1.01 -8.00
N SER A 57 1.17 0.14 -7.02
CA SER A 57 0.43 -1.10 -6.95
C SER A 57 -1.00 -0.78 -6.50
N LEU A 58 -1.97 -0.93 -7.39
CA LEU A 58 -3.41 -0.78 -7.09
C LEU A 58 -3.90 -1.83 -6.06
N SER A 59 -3.13 -2.87 -5.81
CA SER A 59 -3.43 -3.95 -4.84
C SER A 59 -2.92 -3.67 -3.42
N GLY A 60 -2.27 -2.53 -3.16
CA GLY A 60 -1.66 -2.23 -1.86
C GLY A 60 -0.46 -3.14 -1.50
N ALA A 61 -0.02 -4.01 -2.41
CA ALA A 61 1.10 -4.91 -2.17
C ALA A 61 2.43 -4.18 -2.37
N SER A 62 3.26 -4.14 -1.33
CA SER A 62 4.63 -3.60 -1.37
C SER A 62 5.65 -4.73 -1.46
N ILE A 63 5.69 -5.40 -2.60
CA ILE A 63 6.60 -6.52 -2.84
C ILE A 63 7.92 -5.99 -3.40
N PRO A 64 9.10 -6.36 -2.83
CA PRO A 64 10.38 -5.98 -3.36
C PRO A 64 10.52 -6.33 -4.85
N PRO A 65 11.11 -5.45 -5.69
CA PRO A 65 11.20 -5.70 -7.14
C PRO A 65 12.00 -6.95 -7.50
N ASP A 66 12.86 -7.41 -6.62
CA ASP A 66 13.69 -8.61 -6.79
C ASP A 66 12.94 -9.91 -6.49
N ALA A 67 11.85 -9.88 -5.71
CA ALA A 67 10.98 -11.03 -5.50
C ALA A 67 10.15 -11.31 -6.75
N LYS A 68 10.23 -12.53 -7.28
CA LYS A 68 9.59 -12.97 -8.53
C LYS A 68 8.67 -14.17 -8.36
N THR A 69 8.91 -14.97 -7.32
CA THR A 69 8.24 -16.25 -7.11
C THR A 69 7.62 -16.35 -5.72
N PHE A 70 6.60 -17.17 -5.58
CA PHE A 70 6.07 -17.57 -4.29
C PHE A 70 5.74 -19.06 -4.27
N SER A 71 5.82 -19.65 -3.09
CA SER A 71 5.40 -21.03 -2.83
C SER A 71 4.52 -21.10 -1.59
N VAL A 72 3.52 -21.98 -1.62
CA VAL A 72 2.62 -22.27 -0.50
C VAL A 72 2.60 -23.78 -0.27
N ALA A 73 3.21 -24.21 0.82
CA ALA A 73 3.13 -25.59 1.26
C ALA A 73 1.70 -25.97 1.67
N TYR A 74 1.40 -27.26 1.64
CA TYR A 74 0.13 -27.76 2.14
C TYR A 74 0.02 -27.51 3.65
N PHE A 75 -1.11 -26.97 4.12
CA PHE A 75 -1.39 -26.69 5.52
C PHE A 75 -2.13 -27.87 6.14
N PRO A 76 -1.45 -28.79 6.87
CA PRO A 76 -2.10 -29.89 7.53
C PRO A 76 -3.04 -29.41 8.64
N ASN A 77 -4.14 -30.11 8.84
CA ASN A 77 -5.06 -29.86 9.95
C ASN A 77 -4.66 -30.70 11.17
N ASN A 78 -4.03 -30.07 12.13
CA ASN A 78 -3.62 -30.64 13.43
C ASN A 78 -4.55 -30.21 14.58
N ALA A 79 -5.70 -29.60 14.25
CA ALA A 79 -6.70 -29.25 15.25
C ALA A 79 -7.35 -30.51 15.87
N PRO A 80 -7.80 -30.42 17.15
CA PRO A 80 -8.50 -31.53 17.80
C PRO A 80 -9.78 -31.99 17.11
N MET A 81 -10.52 -31.06 16.50
CA MET A 81 -11.62 -31.34 15.57
C MET A 81 -11.18 -31.18 14.14
N VAL A 82 -11.59 -32.09 13.27
CA VAL A 82 -11.15 -32.13 11.88
C VAL A 82 -12.32 -31.84 10.94
N ALA A 83 -12.17 -30.81 10.13
CA ALA A 83 -13.00 -30.56 8.96
C ALA A 83 -12.21 -31.00 7.70
N PRO A 84 -12.65 -32.03 6.97
CA PRO A 84 -11.86 -32.60 5.88
C PRO A 84 -11.48 -31.61 4.76
N ILE A 85 -12.36 -30.64 4.49
CA ILE A 85 -12.16 -29.66 3.42
C ILE A 85 -11.25 -28.49 3.82
N LEU A 86 -10.97 -28.28 5.10
CA LEU A 86 -10.36 -27.06 5.61
C LEU A 86 -8.92 -26.89 5.11
N SER A 87 -8.10 -27.93 5.12
CA SER A 87 -6.71 -27.89 4.67
C SER A 87 -6.57 -27.48 3.20
N SER A 88 -7.36 -28.11 2.33
CA SER A 88 -7.36 -27.76 0.90
C SER A 88 -7.91 -26.36 0.67
N THR A 89 -9.04 -26.03 1.30
CA THR A 89 -9.66 -24.68 1.15
C THR A 89 -8.69 -23.57 1.55
N LEU A 90 -7.99 -23.70 2.69
CA LEU A 90 -7.02 -22.70 3.14
C LEU A 90 -5.81 -22.61 2.20
N THR A 91 -5.24 -23.75 1.82
CA THR A 91 -4.04 -23.80 0.97
C THR A 91 -4.33 -23.20 -0.41
N ASP A 92 -5.44 -23.59 -1.02
CA ASP A 92 -5.81 -23.13 -2.36
C ASP A 92 -6.23 -21.64 -2.34
N ALA A 93 -6.95 -21.20 -1.32
CA ALA A 93 -7.32 -19.78 -1.17
C ALA A 93 -6.09 -18.88 -1.01
N LEU A 94 -5.05 -19.33 -0.28
CA LEU A 94 -3.82 -18.58 -0.13
C LEU A 94 -3.03 -18.51 -1.47
N ARG A 95 -2.93 -19.61 -2.20
CA ARG A 95 -2.34 -19.63 -3.55
C ARG A 95 -3.06 -18.69 -4.51
N ASP A 96 -4.37 -18.77 -4.53
CA ASP A 96 -5.24 -17.92 -5.36
C ASP A 96 -5.08 -16.42 -5.04
N LYS A 97 -5.01 -16.07 -3.75
CA LYS A 97 -4.83 -14.68 -3.31
C LYS A 97 -3.54 -14.09 -3.85
N PHE A 98 -2.41 -14.80 -3.70
CA PHE A 98 -1.11 -14.34 -4.20
C PHE A 98 -1.06 -14.30 -5.72
N THR A 99 -1.60 -15.29 -6.41
CA THR A 99 -1.67 -15.32 -7.87
C THR A 99 -2.47 -14.14 -8.44
N ARG A 100 -3.60 -13.78 -7.79
CA ARG A 100 -4.48 -12.72 -8.31
C ARG A 100 -4.05 -11.32 -7.91
N GLN A 101 -3.42 -11.16 -6.75
CA GLN A 101 -3.14 -9.83 -6.19
C GLN A 101 -1.68 -9.42 -6.24
N THR A 102 -0.80 -10.29 -6.74
CA THR A 102 0.63 -9.98 -6.89
C THR A 102 1.12 -10.27 -8.30
N ARG A 103 2.35 -9.81 -8.58
CA ARG A 103 3.07 -10.14 -9.82
C ARG A 103 3.92 -11.40 -9.68
N LEU A 104 3.89 -12.08 -8.52
CA LEU A 104 4.71 -13.25 -8.25
C LEU A 104 4.20 -14.46 -9.03
N THR A 105 5.12 -15.26 -9.52
CA THR A 105 4.81 -16.52 -10.17
C THR A 105 4.81 -17.64 -9.13
N GLN A 106 3.76 -18.47 -9.13
CA GLN A 106 3.70 -19.63 -8.24
C GLN A 106 4.72 -20.69 -8.66
N VAL A 107 5.42 -21.23 -7.67
CA VAL A 107 6.29 -22.41 -7.79
C VAL A 107 5.92 -23.40 -6.69
N ASP A 108 6.29 -24.68 -6.87
CA ASP A 108 5.92 -25.73 -5.93
C ASP A 108 6.65 -25.57 -4.58
N GLU A 109 7.95 -25.28 -4.61
CA GLU A 109 8.82 -25.12 -3.44
C GLU A 109 9.87 -24.02 -3.70
N GLY A 110 10.43 -23.47 -2.61
CA GLY A 110 11.57 -22.56 -2.70
C GLY A 110 11.29 -21.22 -3.38
N GLY A 111 10.05 -20.73 -3.31
CA GLY A 111 9.72 -19.38 -3.78
C GLY A 111 10.43 -18.30 -2.98
N ASP A 112 10.66 -17.13 -3.60
CA ASP A 112 11.21 -15.95 -2.90
C ASP A 112 10.35 -15.56 -1.69
N PHE A 113 9.03 -15.77 -1.80
CA PHE A 113 8.07 -15.74 -0.71
C PHE A 113 7.57 -17.15 -0.46
N ALA A 114 7.97 -17.76 0.66
CA ALA A 114 7.55 -19.10 1.01
C ALA A 114 6.61 -19.08 2.23
N PHE A 115 5.49 -19.78 2.11
CA PHE A 115 4.49 -19.94 3.16
C PHE A 115 4.39 -21.40 3.57
N GLU A 116 4.59 -21.64 4.87
CA GLU A 116 4.46 -22.92 5.52
C GLU A 116 3.61 -22.76 6.78
N GLY A 117 2.93 -23.80 7.20
CA GLY A 117 2.19 -23.74 8.44
C GLY A 117 1.25 -24.91 8.67
N GLU A 118 0.43 -24.77 9.69
CA GLU A 118 -0.52 -25.77 10.11
C GLU A 118 -1.79 -25.13 10.70
N ILE A 119 -2.90 -25.81 10.59
CA ILE A 119 -4.13 -25.46 11.27
C ILE A 119 -4.06 -26.06 12.67
N THR A 120 -4.13 -25.22 13.70
CA THR A 120 -3.99 -25.62 15.11
C THR A 120 -5.29 -25.53 15.89
N GLY A 121 -6.29 -24.85 15.36
CA GLY A 121 -7.58 -24.69 16.01
C GLY A 121 -8.75 -24.75 15.03
N TYR A 122 -9.74 -25.55 15.39
CA TYR A 122 -11.07 -25.61 14.77
C TYR A 122 -12.05 -25.87 15.88
N THR A 123 -12.72 -24.83 16.39
CA THR A 123 -13.55 -24.91 17.59
C THR A 123 -14.89 -24.22 17.41
N SER A 124 -15.95 -24.84 17.88
CA SER A 124 -17.26 -24.23 17.96
C SER A 124 -17.64 -23.97 19.44
N THR A 125 -18.03 -22.75 19.73
CA THR A 125 -18.42 -22.31 21.08
C THR A 125 -19.74 -21.54 21.01
N THR A 126 -20.50 -21.56 22.10
CA THR A 126 -21.72 -20.75 22.21
C THR A 126 -21.33 -19.28 22.41
N ALA A 127 -21.84 -18.41 21.54
CA ALA A 127 -21.67 -16.96 21.62
C ALA A 127 -23.04 -16.35 22.01
N SER A 128 -23.10 -15.66 23.15
CA SER A 128 -24.30 -14.91 23.53
C SER A 128 -24.14 -13.45 23.13
N VAL A 129 -25.09 -12.95 22.33
CA VAL A 129 -25.17 -11.50 22.02
C VAL A 129 -26.19 -10.89 23.00
N SER A 130 -25.69 -10.11 23.96
CA SER A 130 -26.53 -9.29 24.83
C SER A 130 -26.88 -7.98 24.13
N GLY A 131 -28.09 -7.90 23.60
CA GLY A 131 -28.64 -6.66 23.03
C GLY A 131 -30.15 -6.72 22.94
N SER A 132 -30.83 -5.87 23.72
CA SER A 132 -32.25 -5.50 23.69
C SER A 132 -33.25 -6.52 23.14
N SER A 133 -33.97 -7.18 24.07
CA SER A 133 -35.27 -7.85 23.95
C SER A 133 -35.42 -9.19 23.22
N GLU A 134 -34.47 -9.70 22.47
CA GLU A 134 -34.42 -11.09 22.04
C GLU A 134 -32.99 -11.60 22.12
N THR A 135 -32.74 -12.57 23.00
CA THR A 135 -31.44 -13.24 23.13
C THR A 135 -31.33 -14.24 21.98
N ALA A 136 -30.78 -13.82 20.85
CA ALA A 136 -30.40 -14.76 19.80
C ALA A 136 -29.22 -15.60 20.31
N LEU A 137 -29.45 -16.91 20.46
CA LEU A 137 -28.38 -17.85 20.76
C LEU A 137 -27.61 -18.12 19.49
N LEU A 138 -26.38 -17.63 19.42
CA LEU A 138 -25.45 -17.89 18.34
C LEU A 138 -24.37 -18.85 18.78
N ASN A 139 -23.91 -19.65 17.88
CA ASN A 139 -22.66 -20.37 18.00
C ASN A 139 -21.57 -19.66 17.17
N ARG A 140 -20.33 -19.82 17.58
CA ARG A 140 -19.15 -19.24 16.88
C ARG A 140 -18.21 -20.35 16.46
N LEU A 141 -17.93 -20.43 15.17
CA LEU A 141 -16.87 -21.26 14.63
C LEU A 141 -15.60 -20.44 14.53
N THR A 142 -14.53 -20.86 15.20
CA THR A 142 -13.21 -20.21 15.16
C THR A 142 -12.20 -21.15 14.53
N ILE A 143 -11.41 -20.62 13.57
CA ILE A 143 -10.28 -21.32 12.94
C ILE A 143 -9.00 -20.58 13.31
N THR A 144 -7.97 -21.33 13.73
CA THR A 144 -6.67 -20.80 14.10
C THR A 144 -5.58 -21.51 13.30
N VAL A 145 -4.66 -20.73 12.75
CA VAL A 145 -3.55 -21.22 11.92
C VAL A 145 -2.23 -20.63 12.40
N ASN A 146 -1.19 -21.46 12.46
CA ASN A 146 0.19 -21.00 12.62
C ASN A 146 0.82 -20.90 11.23
N VAL A 147 1.38 -19.74 10.91
CA VAL A 147 2.01 -19.48 9.62
C VAL A 147 3.45 -19.07 9.83
N ARG A 148 4.35 -19.67 9.06
CA ARG A 148 5.72 -19.19 8.86
C ARG A 148 5.80 -18.61 7.45
N PHE A 149 6.20 -17.38 7.38
CA PHE A 149 6.54 -16.69 6.14
C PHE A 149 8.05 -16.50 6.08
N THR A 150 8.66 -16.92 4.98
CA THR A 150 10.08 -16.71 4.69
C THR A 150 10.20 -15.84 3.46
N ASN A 151 10.94 -14.74 3.59
CA ASN A 151 11.30 -13.87 2.48
C ASN A 151 12.78 -14.09 2.17
N ALA A 152 13.08 -14.76 1.04
CA ALA A 152 14.45 -15.05 0.64
C ALA A 152 15.20 -13.81 0.11
N VAL A 153 14.49 -12.75 -0.28
CA VAL A 153 15.08 -11.50 -0.76
C VAL A 153 15.49 -10.59 0.42
N ASP A 154 14.68 -10.61 1.50
CA ASP A 154 14.94 -9.85 2.72
C ASP A 154 14.52 -10.67 3.94
N GLU A 155 15.48 -11.38 4.53
CA GLU A 155 15.24 -12.23 5.70
C GLU A 155 14.67 -11.47 6.90
N SER A 156 14.95 -10.17 7.02
CA SER A 156 14.44 -9.35 8.14
C SER A 156 12.92 -9.20 8.11
N MET A 157 12.31 -9.42 6.97
CA MET A 157 10.84 -9.40 6.77
C MET A 157 10.19 -10.77 7.04
N SER A 158 10.97 -11.82 7.30
CA SER A 158 10.45 -13.16 7.61
C SER A 158 9.83 -13.17 9.01
N TRP A 159 8.75 -13.94 9.18
CA TRP A 159 8.07 -14.01 10.48
C TRP A 159 7.38 -15.37 10.70
N LYS A 160 7.06 -15.64 11.97
CA LYS A 160 6.16 -16.71 12.37
C LYS A 160 5.05 -16.11 13.22
N LYS A 161 3.80 -16.25 12.78
CA LYS A 161 2.62 -15.66 13.44
C LYS A 161 1.47 -16.63 13.48
N THR A 162 0.61 -16.44 14.48
CA THR A 162 -0.68 -17.12 14.59
C THR A 162 -1.78 -16.19 14.14
N PHE A 163 -2.66 -16.67 13.28
CA PHE A 163 -3.85 -15.96 12.81
C PHE A 163 -5.09 -16.71 13.29
N SER A 164 -6.14 -15.98 13.62
CA SER A 164 -7.41 -16.55 14.05
C SER A 164 -8.56 -15.72 13.51
N ALA A 165 -9.54 -16.38 12.90
CA ALA A 165 -10.74 -15.73 12.42
C ALA A 165 -11.97 -16.57 12.75
N PHE A 166 -13.14 -15.97 12.74
CA PHE A 166 -14.39 -16.63 13.13
C PHE A 166 -15.57 -16.15 12.31
N GLU A 167 -16.62 -16.96 12.33
CA GLU A 167 -17.99 -16.63 11.92
C GLU A 167 -18.99 -17.09 12.97
N ASP A 168 -20.01 -16.28 13.14
CA ASP A 168 -21.14 -16.60 14.01
C ASP A 168 -22.27 -17.21 13.19
N PHE A 169 -22.93 -18.21 13.74
CA PHE A 169 -24.03 -18.91 13.09
C PHE A 169 -25.16 -19.22 14.06
N ASP A 170 -26.36 -19.43 13.55
CA ASP A 170 -27.55 -19.75 14.35
C ASP A 170 -27.35 -21.06 15.10
N SER A 171 -27.59 -21.03 16.44
CA SER A 171 -27.41 -22.19 17.30
C SER A 171 -28.40 -23.33 17.02
N SER A 172 -29.47 -23.08 16.27
CA SER A 172 -30.41 -24.11 15.80
C SER A 172 -29.85 -24.96 14.66
N LYS A 173 -28.78 -24.52 13.99
CA LYS A 173 -28.13 -25.25 12.91
C LYS A 173 -27.02 -26.15 13.40
N LEU A 174 -26.91 -27.32 12.80
CA LEU A 174 -25.80 -28.23 13.07
C LEU A 174 -24.57 -27.79 12.29
N LEU A 175 -23.40 -27.78 12.93
CA LEU A 175 -22.15 -27.32 12.31
C LEU A 175 -21.81 -28.08 11.01
N ASN A 176 -21.99 -29.39 11.01
CA ASN A 176 -21.71 -30.23 9.83
C ASN A 176 -22.61 -29.94 8.62
N GLU A 177 -23.74 -29.28 8.80
CA GLU A 177 -24.62 -28.87 7.69
C GLU A 177 -24.19 -27.57 7.05
N ILE A 178 -23.53 -26.70 7.81
CA ILE A 178 -23.17 -25.34 7.39
C ILE A 178 -21.66 -25.09 7.29
N GLU A 179 -20.82 -26.04 7.71
CA GLU A 179 -19.36 -25.85 7.66
C GLU A 179 -18.86 -25.61 6.23
N GLY A 180 -19.51 -26.18 5.22
CA GLY A 180 -19.21 -25.93 3.81
C GLY A 180 -19.42 -24.48 3.37
N GLU A 181 -20.26 -23.72 4.08
CA GLU A 181 -20.49 -22.29 3.86
C GLU A 181 -19.60 -21.43 4.75
N LEU A 182 -19.43 -21.80 6.01
CA LEU A 182 -18.69 -21.02 7.00
C LEU A 182 -17.17 -21.06 6.77
N ILE A 183 -16.61 -22.22 6.43
CA ILE A 183 -15.18 -22.40 6.24
C ILE A 183 -14.63 -21.45 5.19
N PRO A 184 -15.20 -21.32 3.97
CA PRO A 184 -14.73 -20.36 2.99
C PRO A 184 -14.73 -18.90 3.47
N GLN A 185 -15.73 -18.50 4.24
CA GLN A 185 -15.84 -17.13 4.77
C GLN A 185 -14.74 -16.85 5.81
N ILE A 186 -14.48 -17.78 6.72
CA ILE A 186 -13.41 -17.66 7.72
C ILE A 186 -12.04 -17.71 7.06
N VAL A 187 -11.85 -18.59 6.06
CA VAL A 187 -10.62 -18.72 5.31
C VAL A 187 -10.30 -17.43 4.53
N ASP A 188 -11.28 -16.77 3.93
CA ASP A 188 -11.06 -15.49 3.23
C ASP A 188 -10.51 -14.41 4.17
N LYS A 189 -11.02 -14.35 5.41
CA LYS A 189 -10.49 -13.45 6.46
C LYS A 189 -9.05 -13.80 6.81
N LEU A 190 -8.75 -15.08 7.10
CA LEU A 190 -7.40 -15.55 7.43
C LEU A 190 -6.40 -15.26 6.32
N VAL A 191 -6.76 -15.57 5.09
CA VAL A 191 -5.92 -15.33 3.90
C VAL A 191 -5.69 -13.85 3.66
N THR A 192 -6.68 -13.01 3.93
CA THR A 192 -6.54 -11.55 3.85
C THR A 192 -5.55 -11.04 4.90
N ASP A 193 -5.64 -11.52 6.15
CA ASP A 193 -4.72 -11.13 7.22
C ASP A 193 -3.28 -11.61 6.95
N ILE A 194 -3.11 -12.84 6.46
CA ILE A 194 -1.81 -13.39 6.06
C ILE A 194 -1.21 -12.58 4.92
N PHE A 195 -2.01 -12.25 3.91
CA PHE A 195 -1.60 -11.43 2.78
C PHE A 195 -1.15 -10.03 3.22
N GLN A 196 -1.93 -9.39 4.07
CA GLN A 196 -1.58 -8.09 4.63
C GLN A 196 -0.28 -8.13 5.43
N ALA A 197 -0.08 -9.18 6.23
CA ALA A 197 1.12 -9.33 7.04
C ALA A 197 2.40 -9.61 6.22
N SER A 198 2.29 -10.07 4.98
CA SER A 198 3.43 -10.48 4.15
C SER A 198 3.68 -9.62 2.92
N ALA A 199 2.65 -9.12 2.27
CA ALA A 199 2.74 -8.45 0.97
C ALA A 199 2.23 -7.01 0.98
N ALA A 200 1.35 -6.64 1.91
CA ALA A 200 0.92 -5.26 2.07
C ALA A 200 1.80 -4.60 3.13
N ASN A 201 2.74 -3.83 2.73
CA ASN A 201 3.63 -3.13 3.64
C ASN A 201 3.21 -1.65 3.74
N TRP A 202 3.19 -1.27 4.82
CA TRP A 202 3.01 -0.27 5.79
C TRP A 202 4.10 0.72 5.98
#